data_7bd29eb2e94de1ba5d64ef8cf8ae667f
#
_entry.id   7bd29eb2e94de1ba5d64ef8cf8ae667f
#
_cell.length_a   1.000
_cell.length_b   1.000
_cell.length_c   1.000
_cell.angle_alpha   90.00
_cell.angle_beta   90.00
_cell.angle_gamma   90.00
#
_symmetry.space_group_name_H-M   'P 1'
#
loop_
_entity.id
_entity.type
_entity.pdbx_description
1 polymer ?
#
loop_
_entity_poly.entity_id
_entity_poly.type
_entity_poly.pdbx_seq_one_letter_code
_entity_poly.pdbx_strand_id
1 'polypeptide(L)'
;GQDMTAMLLDGFFSQLGVGNYIMLGVMVVGVVVLYIWGSHYKGKDSRAEMLQRRYGLMDADKLAEVPDEELVEAVVANIMAKVDKRRPDAYKTVSQLSHGRNAVYCVWLICKELDAGSFEEVLEGPSAVFLELAADGFDAVGAPGCAAAVRSVLTASSEEERAELHADFLERAEVEQPLEKCVEYIRDNPDEFLDEGILGR
;
A
#
# COMPACT_ATOMS: atom_id res chain seq x y z
N GLY A 1 12.86 -54.61 14.13
CA GLY A 1 12.72 -53.51 13.15
C GLY A 1 12.98 -52.14 13.68
N GLN A 2 13.01 -51.93 15.01
CA GLN A 2 13.26 -50.61 15.61
C GLN A 2 14.75 -50.27 15.77
N ASP A 3 15.60 -51.29 15.96
CA ASP A 3 17.02 -51.07 16.15
C ASP A 3 17.82 -50.69 14.89
N MET A 4 17.32 -51.06 13.72
CA MET A 4 18.02 -50.81 12.44
C MET A 4 17.84 -49.37 11.97
N THR A 5 16.72 -48.73 12.29
CA THR A 5 16.45 -47.33 11.95
C THR A 5 17.25 -46.38 12.84
N ALA A 6 17.39 -46.70 14.13
CA ALA A 6 18.25 -45.94 15.07
C ALA A 6 19.71 -46.03 14.70
N MET A 7 20.18 -47.20 14.27
CA MET A 7 21.60 -47.40 13.88
C MET A 7 21.97 -46.72 12.55
N LEU A 8 21.03 -46.60 11.63
CA LEU A 8 21.19 -45.87 10.37
C LEU A 8 21.20 -44.33 10.60
N LEU A 9 20.37 -43.84 11.53
CA LEU A 9 20.36 -42.43 11.91
C LEU A 9 21.67 -42.04 12.64
N ASP A 10 22.16 -42.85 13.59
CA ASP A 10 23.40 -42.58 14.28
C ASP A 10 24.62 -42.62 13.33
N GLY A 11 24.65 -43.55 12.37
CA GLY A 11 25.71 -43.62 11.35
C GLY A 11 25.70 -42.42 10.38
N PHE A 12 24.54 -41.90 10.08
CA PHE A 12 24.39 -40.73 9.20
C PHE A 12 24.85 -39.44 9.91
N PHE A 13 24.53 -39.29 11.18
CA PHE A 13 24.91 -38.11 11.96
C PHE A 13 26.38 -38.08 12.35
N SER A 14 27.04 -39.24 12.52
CA SER A 14 28.48 -39.32 12.88
C SER A 14 29.43 -38.98 11.71
N GLN A 15 28.98 -39.04 10.46
CA GLN A 15 29.75 -38.65 9.27
C GLN A 15 29.63 -37.18 8.88
N LEU A 16 28.72 -36.43 9.51
CA LEU A 16 28.53 -34.99 9.26
C LEU A 16 29.57 -34.22 10.11
N GLY A 17 30.65 -33.76 9.50
CA GLY A 17 31.64 -32.86 10.16
C GLY A 17 30.97 -31.56 10.61
N VAL A 18 31.58 -30.86 11.58
CA VAL A 18 31.07 -29.62 12.21
C VAL A 18 30.60 -28.59 11.18
N GLY A 19 31.23 -28.52 10.00
CA GLY A 19 30.82 -27.65 8.89
C GLY A 19 29.42 -27.95 8.33
N ASN A 20 29.00 -29.22 8.35
CA ASN A 20 27.68 -29.64 7.86
C ASN A 20 26.57 -29.29 8.84
N TYR A 21 26.84 -29.29 10.15
CA TYR A 21 25.84 -28.82 11.15
C TYR A 21 25.61 -27.31 11.06
N ILE A 22 26.67 -26.55 10.77
CA ILE A 22 26.54 -25.09 10.54
C ILE A 22 25.69 -24.84 9.27
N MET A 23 25.96 -25.59 8.19
CA MET A 23 25.21 -25.48 6.94
C MET A 23 23.77 -25.89 7.11
N LEU A 24 23.48 -26.94 7.87
CA LEU A 24 22.11 -27.36 8.20
C LEU A 24 21.39 -26.31 9.04
N GLY A 25 22.06 -25.71 10.02
CA GLY A 25 21.53 -24.62 10.85
C GLY A 25 21.18 -23.40 10.02
N VAL A 26 22.04 -22.98 9.10
CA VAL A 26 21.80 -21.86 8.17
C VAL A 26 20.59 -22.15 7.26
N MET A 27 20.47 -23.40 6.78
CA MET A 27 19.37 -23.82 5.93
C MET A 27 18.02 -23.78 6.67
N VAL A 28 17.97 -24.25 7.92
CA VAL A 28 16.78 -24.22 8.77
C VAL A 28 16.39 -22.79 9.09
N VAL A 29 17.33 -21.92 9.45
CA VAL A 29 17.07 -20.50 9.69
C VAL A 29 16.57 -19.83 8.42
N GLY A 30 17.14 -20.10 7.25
CA GLY A 30 16.70 -19.59 5.97
C GLY A 30 15.25 -19.98 5.65
N VAL A 31 14.88 -21.23 5.89
CA VAL A 31 13.49 -21.72 5.67
C VAL A 31 12.51 -21.06 6.64
N VAL A 32 12.89 -20.91 7.91
CA VAL A 32 12.05 -20.22 8.92
C VAL A 32 11.84 -18.75 8.56
N VAL A 33 12.89 -18.06 8.12
CA VAL A 33 12.79 -16.65 7.67
C VAL A 33 11.89 -16.54 6.45
N LEU A 34 12.04 -17.42 5.45
CA LEU A 34 11.18 -17.44 4.27
C LEU A 34 9.73 -17.78 4.62
N TYR A 35 9.50 -18.66 5.59
CA TYR A 35 8.15 -19.00 6.05
C TYR A 35 7.49 -17.81 6.77
N ILE A 36 8.21 -17.12 7.64
CA ILE A 36 7.72 -15.92 8.34
C ILE A 36 7.44 -14.80 7.33
N TRP A 37 8.33 -14.57 6.38
CA TRP A 37 8.14 -13.60 5.31
C TRP A 37 6.94 -13.96 4.42
N GLY A 38 6.86 -15.22 3.98
CA GLY A 38 5.75 -15.69 3.15
C GLY A 38 4.39 -15.61 3.86
N SER A 39 4.34 -15.90 5.17
CA SER A 39 3.11 -15.80 5.96
C SER A 39 2.70 -14.33 6.20
N HIS A 40 3.67 -13.42 6.34
CA HIS A 40 3.42 -11.99 6.47
C HIS A 40 2.89 -11.37 5.16
N TYR A 41 3.41 -11.79 4.03
CA TYR A 41 2.91 -11.40 2.70
C TYR A 41 1.50 -11.94 2.42
N LYS A 42 1.25 -13.23 2.73
CA LYS A 42 -0.09 -13.82 2.57
C LYS A 42 -1.16 -13.13 3.43
N GLY A 43 -0.81 -12.66 4.61
CA GLY A 43 -1.74 -11.92 5.47
C GLY A 43 -2.14 -10.55 4.90
N LYS A 44 -1.22 -9.84 4.25
CA LYS A 44 -1.49 -8.54 3.60
C LYS A 44 -2.34 -8.70 2.33
N ASP A 45 -2.03 -9.68 1.49
CA ASP A 45 -2.82 -9.98 0.28
C ASP A 45 -4.23 -10.42 0.65
N SER A 46 -4.39 -11.24 1.70
CA SER A 46 -5.68 -11.67 2.23
C SER A 46 -6.53 -10.50 2.73
N ARG A 47 -5.94 -9.48 3.40
CA ARG A 47 -6.67 -8.29 3.85
C ARG A 47 -7.13 -7.43 2.67
N ALA A 48 -6.26 -7.16 1.70
CA ALA A 48 -6.60 -6.38 0.52
C ALA A 48 -7.72 -7.05 -0.29
N GLU A 49 -7.64 -8.37 -0.50
CA GLU A 49 -8.69 -9.12 -1.19
C GLU A 49 -10.01 -9.11 -0.42
N MET A 50 -9.98 -9.24 0.91
CA MET A 50 -11.17 -9.17 1.75
C MET A 50 -11.85 -7.81 1.64
N LEU A 51 -11.08 -6.72 1.70
CA LEU A 51 -11.59 -5.35 1.56
C LEU A 51 -12.17 -5.12 0.16
N GLN A 52 -11.52 -5.61 -0.91
CA GLN A 52 -12.05 -5.51 -2.27
C GLN A 52 -13.36 -6.28 -2.45
N ARG A 53 -13.51 -7.45 -1.81
CA ARG A 53 -14.78 -8.20 -1.83
C ARG A 53 -15.88 -7.45 -1.11
N ARG A 54 -15.56 -6.82 0.03
CA ARG A 54 -16.53 -6.08 0.86
C ARG A 54 -16.94 -4.76 0.24
N TYR A 55 -15.97 -3.99 -0.29
CA TYR A 55 -16.15 -2.62 -0.75
C TYR A 55 -16.04 -2.44 -2.26
N GLY A 56 -15.90 -3.51 -3.03
CA GLY A 56 -15.77 -3.45 -4.49
C GLY A 56 -16.94 -2.79 -5.21
N LEU A 57 -18.11 -2.81 -4.59
CA LEU A 57 -19.28 -2.01 -4.94
C LEU A 57 -19.69 -1.15 -3.74
N MET A 58 -19.79 0.16 -3.94
CA MET A 58 -20.06 1.14 -2.89
C MET A 58 -21.37 1.87 -3.19
N ASP A 59 -22.35 1.69 -2.32
CA ASP A 59 -23.59 2.48 -2.27
C ASP A 59 -23.58 3.43 -1.06
N ALA A 60 -24.58 4.29 -0.96
CA ALA A 60 -24.66 5.32 0.08
C ALA A 60 -24.74 4.72 1.50
N ASP A 61 -25.52 3.66 1.68
CA ASP A 61 -25.70 3.03 2.99
C ASP A 61 -24.39 2.39 3.45
N LYS A 62 -23.75 1.64 2.56
CA LYS A 62 -22.45 1.02 2.83
C LYS A 62 -21.37 2.05 3.15
N LEU A 63 -21.29 3.15 2.38
CA LEU A 63 -20.33 4.23 2.63
C LEU A 63 -20.56 4.87 4.01
N ALA A 64 -21.82 5.09 4.39
CA ALA A 64 -22.17 5.67 5.67
C ALA A 64 -21.84 4.76 6.86
N GLU A 65 -21.90 3.44 6.68
CA GLU A 65 -21.63 2.44 7.73
C GLU A 65 -20.13 2.15 7.92
N VAL A 66 -19.25 2.53 6.97
CA VAL A 66 -17.81 2.30 7.12
C VAL A 66 -17.27 3.15 8.28
N PRO A 67 -16.56 2.55 9.27
CA PRO A 67 -15.88 3.32 10.31
C PRO A 67 -14.83 4.26 9.74
N ASP A 68 -14.61 5.42 10.37
CA ASP A 68 -13.66 6.42 9.89
C ASP A 68 -12.23 5.86 9.79
N GLU A 69 -11.82 4.97 10.69
CA GLU A 69 -10.52 4.31 10.69
C GLU A 69 -10.28 3.41 9.48
N GLU A 70 -11.35 2.92 8.85
CA GLU A 70 -11.29 2.02 7.68
C GLU A 70 -11.70 2.74 6.38
N LEU A 71 -12.21 3.95 6.46
CA LEU A 71 -12.89 4.62 5.35
C LEU A 71 -11.98 4.85 4.14
N VAL A 72 -10.76 5.34 4.35
CA VAL A 72 -9.79 5.53 3.26
C VAL A 72 -9.42 4.19 2.62
N GLU A 73 -9.13 3.16 3.43
CA GLU A 73 -8.82 1.82 2.91
C GLU A 73 -10.01 1.21 2.15
N ALA A 74 -11.24 1.44 2.60
CA ALA A 74 -12.45 0.99 1.93
C ALA A 74 -12.62 1.64 0.55
N VAL A 75 -12.40 2.95 0.44
CA VAL A 75 -12.42 3.67 -0.84
C VAL A 75 -11.29 3.19 -1.76
N VAL A 76 -10.08 3.02 -1.24
CA VAL A 76 -8.96 2.47 -2.02
C VAL A 76 -9.28 1.06 -2.52
N ALA A 77 -9.85 0.20 -1.69
CA ALA A 77 -10.26 -1.15 -2.08
C ALA A 77 -11.34 -1.13 -3.17
N ASN A 78 -12.32 -0.21 -3.08
CA ASN A 78 -13.32 0.03 -4.12
C ASN A 78 -12.66 0.42 -5.45
N ILE A 79 -11.68 1.30 -5.43
CA ILE A 79 -10.94 1.74 -6.62
C ILE A 79 -10.14 0.57 -7.21
N MET A 80 -9.40 -0.15 -6.37
CA MET A 80 -8.56 -1.28 -6.83
C MET A 80 -9.38 -2.45 -7.37
N ALA A 81 -10.62 -2.63 -6.93
CA ALA A 81 -11.53 -3.61 -7.51
C ALA A 81 -11.92 -3.31 -8.96
N LYS A 82 -11.73 -2.06 -9.40
CA LYS A 82 -12.01 -1.59 -10.78
C LYS A 82 -10.82 -1.76 -11.73
N VAL A 83 -9.63 -2.04 -11.19
CA VAL A 83 -8.42 -2.28 -12.01
C VAL A 83 -8.55 -3.64 -12.71
N ASP A 84 -8.35 -3.67 -14.02
CA ASP A 84 -8.37 -4.92 -14.79
C ASP A 84 -7.23 -5.85 -14.35
N LYS A 85 -7.59 -7.00 -13.82
CA LYS A 85 -6.62 -8.01 -13.34
C LYS A 85 -5.78 -8.63 -14.46
N ARG A 86 -6.27 -8.60 -15.71
CA ARG A 86 -5.56 -9.16 -16.87
C ARG A 86 -4.53 -8.19 -17.46
N ARG A 87 -4.82 -6.90 -17.36
CA ARG A 87 -3.94 -5.82 -17.82
C ARG A 87 -3.96 -4.70 -16.77
N PRO A 88 -3.28 -4.90 -15.63
CA PRO A 88 -3.34 -3.96 -14.53
C PRO A 88 -2.69 -2.64 -14.94
N ASP A 89 -3.50 -1.60 -15.01
CA ASP A 89 -3.10 -0.22 -15.22
C ASP A 89 -3.87 0.65 -14.22
N ALA A 90 -3.27 0.80 -13.04
CA ALA A 90 -3.87 1.56 -11.96
C ALA A 90 -3.99 3.05 -12.33
N TYR A 91 -2.98 3.62 -13.01
CA TYR A 91 -3.01 5.03 -13.42
C TYR A 91 -4.17 5.32 -14.38
N LYS A 92 -4.33 4.51 -15.41
CA LYS A 92 -5.43 4.65 -16.35
C LYS A 92 -6.79 4.53 -15.65
N THR A 93 -6.94 3.56 -14.74
CA THR A 93 -8.18 3.38 -13.98
C THR A 93 -8.47 4.58 -13.12
N VAL A 94 -7.51 5.00 -12.27
CA VAL A 94 -7.68 6.10 -11.32
C VAL A 94 -7.94 7.42 -12.04
N SER A 95 -7.22 7.73 -13.11
CA SER A 95 -7.38 8.98 -13.87
C SER A 95 -8.75 9.14 -14.53
N GLN A 96 -9.51 8.05 -14.69
CA GLN A 96 -10.85 8.04 -15.28
C GLN A 96 -11.98 8.06 -14.23
N LEU A 97 -11.65 7.96 -12.95
CA LEU A 97 -12.63 7.99 -11.87
C LEU A 97 -13.05 9.43 -11.51
N SER A 98 -14.00 9.55 -10.58
CA SER A 98 -14.40 10.84 -10.01
C SER A 98 -13.20 11.60 -9.45
N HIS A 99 -13.31 12.92 -9.39
CA HIS A 99 -12.27 13.77 -8.83
C HIS A 99 -11.91 13.37 -7.38
N GLY A 100 -12.93 13.11 -6.55
CA GLY A 100 -12.74 12.69 -5.17
C GLY A 100 -12.03 11.34 -5.04
N ARG A 101 -12.42 10.32 -5.83
CA ARG A 101 -11.72 9.02 -5.82
C ARG A 101 -10.26 9.15 -6.25
N ASN A 102 -10.02 9.94 -7.30
CA ASN A 102 -8.67 10.22 -7.78
C ASN A 102 -7.83 10.88 -6.68
N ALA A 103 -8.35 11.95 -6.04
CA ALA A 103 -7.66 12.68 -4.98
C ALA A 103 -7.33 11.76 -3.79
N VAL A 104 -8.31 11.05 -3.25
CA VAL A 104 -8.11 10.18 -2.07
C VAL A 104 -7.12 9.06 -2.37
N TYR A 105 -7.22 8.42 -3.54
CA TYR A 105 -6.27 7.36 -3.93
C TYR A 105 -4.83 7.87 -4.02
N CYS A 106 -4.62 9.00 -4.70
CA CYS A 106 -3.29 9.56 -4.89
C CYS A 106 -2.67 10.04 -3.57
N VAL A 107 -3.46 10.69 -2.71
CA VAL A 107 -3.01 11.09 -1.36
C VAL A 107 -2.61 9.87 -0.54
N TRP A 108 -3.46 8.84 -0.48
CA TRP A 108 -3.17 7.61 0.23
C TRP A 108 -1.91 6.92 -0.30
N LEU A 109 -1.77 6.80 -1.63
CA LEU A 109 -0.63 6.15 -2.26
C LEU A 109 0.68 6.84 -1.88
N ILE A 110 0.75 8.16 -2.05
CA ILE A 110 1.98 8.91 -1.79
C ILE A 110 2.30 8.96 -0.30
N CYS A 111 1.33 9.13 0.58
CA CYS A 111 1.57 9.01 2.03
C CYS A 111 2.16 7.65 2.40
N LYS A 112 1.61 6.56 1.86
CA LYS A 112 2.09 5.20 2.12
C LYS A 112 3.51 4.96 1.60
N GLU A 113 3.80 5.43 0.39
CA GLU A 113 5.12 5.29 -0.22
C GLU A 113 6.18 6.08 0.56
N LEU A 114 5.87 7.30 0.99
CA LEU A 114 6.80 8.15 1.73
C LEU A 114 6.94 7.78 3.22
N ASP A 115 5.97 7.09 3.79
CA ASP A 115 6.10 6.50 5.13
C ASP A 115 7.03 5.28 5.13
N ALA A 116 7.07 4.52 4.04
CA ALA A 116 7.89 3.32 3.87
C ALA A 116 9.27 3.58 3.24
N GLY A 117 9.42 4.65 2.44
CA GLY A 117 10.60 4.94 1.63
C GLY A 117 10.87 6.43 1.47
N SER A 118 11.32 6.84 0.30
CA SER A 118 11.74 8.22 -0.01
C SER A 118 11.15 8.73 -1.33
N PHE A 119 11.24 10.04 -1.59
CA PHE A 119 10.89 10.59 -2.90
C PHE A 119 11.74 10.03 -4.05
N GLU A 120 13.00 9.70 -3.79
CA GLU A 120 13.85 9.04 -4.79
C GLU A 120 13.26 7.71 -5.22
N GLU A 121 12.88 6.86 -4.27
CA GLU A 121 12.25 5.56 -4.54
C GLU A 121 10.90 5.71 -5.25
N VAL A 122 10.11 6.72 -4.91
CA VAL A 122 8.85 7.02 -5.62
C VAL A 122 9.11 7.42 -7.07
N LEU A 123 10.09 8.30 -7.31
CA LEU A 123 10.44 8.79 -8.66
C LEU A 123 10.98 7.67 -9.56
N GLU A 124 11.72 6.73 -9.00
CA GLU A 124 12.25 5.57 -9.72
C GLU A 124 11.23 4.43 -9.87
N GLY A 125 10.17 4.46 -9.07
CA GLY A 125 9.17 3.41 -8.97
C GLY A 125 7.93 3.64 -9.86
N PRO A 126 7.00 2.68 -9.85
CA PRO A 126 5.76 2.74 -10.63
C PRO A 126 4.80 3.84 -10.16
N SER A 127 4.97 4.37 -8.95
CA SER A 127 4.12 5.41 -8.39
C SER A 127 4.46 6.82 -8.88
N ALA A 128 5.59 7.01 -9.59
CA ALA A 128 6.03 8.30 -10.12
C ALA A 128 4.97 9.00 -10.98
N VAL A 129 4.22 8.23 -11.78
CA VAL A 129 3.16 8.75 -12.66
C VAL A 129 2.00 9.39 -11.91
N PHE A 130 1.85 9.12 -10.61
CA PHE A 130 0.79 9.68 -9.79
C PHE A 130 1.15 11.00 -9.11
N LEU A 131 2.43 11.43 -9.13
CA LEU A 131 2.87 12.60 -8.36
C LEU A 131 2.15 13.90 -8.72
N GLU A 132 1.89 14.15 -10.01
CA GLU A 132 1.13 15.34 -10.43
C GLU A 132 -0.31 15.29 -9.92
N LEU A 133 -0.98 14.15 -10.08
CA LEU A 133 -2.33 13.94 -9.57
C LEU A 133 -2.38 14.00 -8.04
N ALA A 134 -1.33 13.51 -7.36
CA ALA A 134 -1.22 13.56 -5.92
C ALA A 134 -1.12 14.99 -5.41
N ALA A 135 -0.34 15.85 -6.04
CA ALA A 135 -0.24 17.26 -5.68
C ALA A 135 -1.62 17.95 -5.72
N ASP A 136 -2.39 17.71 -6.77
CA ASP A 136 -3.75 18.22 -6.88
C ASP A 136 -4.69 17.56 -5.85
N GLY A 137 -4.49 16.29 -5.57
CA GLY A 137 -5.24 15.56 -4.55
C GLY A 137 -5.01 16.10 -3.13
N PHE A 138 -3.76 16.39 -2.76
CA PHE A 138 -3.44 17.02 -1.47
C PHE A 138 -4.12 18.39 -1.33
N ASP A 139 -4.12 19.21 -2.38
CA ASP A 139 -4.86 20.49 -2.36
C ASP A 139 -6.37 20.26 -2.19
N ALA A 140 -6.93 19.31 -2.93
CA ALA A 140 -8.38 19.03 -2.90
C ALA A 140 -8.86 18.60 -1.51
N VAL A 141 -8.07 17.80 -0.79
CA VAL A 141 -8.43 17.36 0.57
C VAL A 141 -8.07 18.38 1.66
N GLY A 142 -7.36 19.45 1.33
CA GLY A 142 -7.01 20.51 2.27
C GLY A 142 -5.66 20.33 2.98
N ALA A 143 -4.68 19.75 2.28
CA ALA A 143 -3.28 19.60 2.72
C ALA A 143 -2.32 20.34 1.78
N PRO A 144 -2.38 21.69 1.71
CA PRO A 144 -1.63 22.49 0.74
C PRO A 144 -0.11 22.44 0.95
N GLY A 145 0.37 22.26 2.18
CA GLY A 145 1.78 22.12 2.47
C GLY A 145 2.35 20.82 1.89
N CYS A 146 1.64 19.71 2.05
CA CYS A 146 1.99 18.43 1.41
C CYS A 146 1.96 18.56 -0.12
N ALA A 147 0.95 19.23 -0.68
CA ALA A 147 0.86 19.52 -2.12
C ALA A 147 2.07 20.28 -2.63
N ALA A 148 2.51 21.31 -1.91
CA ALA A 148 3.68 22.13 -2.27
C ALA A 148 4.97 21.29 -2.29
N ALA A 149 5.19 20.42 -1.29
CA ALA A 149 6.34 19.54 -1.24
C ALA A 149 6.37 18.56 -2.43
N VAL A 150 5.22 17.94 -2.76
CA VAL A 150 5.09 17.04 -3.91
C VAL A 150 5.36 17.77 -5.24
N ARG A 151 4.86 19.01 -5.42
CA ARG A 151 5.15 19.79 -6.64
C ARG A 151 6.62 20.13 -6.74
N SER A 152 7.26 20.49 -5.64
CA SER A 152 8.68 20.84 -5.62
C SER A 152 9.56 19.66 -6.02
N VAL A 153 9.21 18.43 -5.62
CA VAL A 153 10.00 17.25 -5.98
C VAL A 153 10.01 16.96 -7.48
N LEU A 154 8.97 17.35 -8.21
CA LEU A 154 8.89 17.17 -9.67
C LEU A 154 9.92 18.01 -10.43
N THR A 155 10.41 19.08 -9.81
CA THR A 155 11.42 19.99 -10.39
C THR A 155 12.78 19.90 -9.70
N ALA A 156 12.90 19.11 -8.63
CA ALA A 156 14.13 18.92 -7.89
C ALA A 156 15.22 18.28 -8.76
N SER A 157 16.42 18.86 -8.72
CA SER A 157 17.52 18.49 -9.62
C SER A 157 18.58 17.57 -8.97
N SER A 158 18.58 17.45 -7.63
CA SER A 158 19.54 16.63 -6.92
C SER A 158 18.88 15.68 -5.91
N GLU A 159 19.61 14.63 -5.54
CA GLU A 159 19.18 13.69 -4.51
C GLU A 159 19.08 14.38 -3.13
N GLU A 160 20.01 15.29 -2.83
CA GLU A 160 20.00 16.05 -1.59
C GLU A 160 18.74 16.92 -1.48
N GLU A 161 18.37 17.61 -2.57
CA GLU A 161 17.15 18.42 -2.62
C GLU A 161 15.90 17.55 -2.41
N ARG A 162 15.84 16.37 -3.01
CA ARG A 162 14.73 15.43 -2.83
C ARG A 162 14.66 14.87 -1.40
N ALA A 163 15.81 14.65 -0.76
CA ALA A 163 15.86 14.23 0.64
C ALA A 163 15.36 15.32 1.60
N GLU A 164 15.71 16.59 1.36
CA GLU A 164 15.21 17.73 2.12
C GLU A 164 13.68 17.88 1.93
N LEU A 165 13.20 17.75 0.72
CA LEU A 165 11.75 17.79 0.42
C LEU A 165 10.99 16.63 1.06
N HIS A 166 11.61 15.47 1.21
CA HIS A 166 11.01 14.35 1.93
C HIS A 166 10.85 14.67 3.42
N ALA A 167 11.88 15.22 4.05
CA ALA A 167 11.80 15.65 5.44
C ALA A 167 10.73 16.74 5.64
N ASP A 168 10.68 17.74 4.74
CA ASP A 168 9.65 18.79 4.75
C ASP A 168 8.24 18.21 4.56
N PHE A 169 8.07 17.25 3.66
CA PHE A 169 6.78 16.57 3.49
C PHE A 169 6.32 15.87 4.77
N LEU A 170 7.20 15.11 5.43
CA LEU A 170 6.86 14.39 6.67
C LEU A 170 6.44 15.35 7.79
N GLU A 171 7.16 16.48 7.94
CA GLU A 171 6.80 17.52 8.92
C GLU A 171 5.44 18.14 8.61
N ARG A 172 5.15 18.46 7.35
CA ARG A 172 3.85 18.98 6.92
C ARG A 172 2.73 17.96 7.09
N ALA A 173 2.98 16.69 6.77
CA ALA A 173 2.01 15.62 6.94
C ALA A 173 1.63 15.40 8.41
N GLU A 174 2.57 15.57 9.33
CA GLU A 174 2.29 15.52 10.77
C GLU A 174 1.34 16.65 11.22
N VAL A 175 1.48 17.85 10.64
CA VAL A 175 0.64 19.01 10.95
C VAL A 175 -0.71 18.95 10.23
N GLU A 176 -0.71 18.65 8.94
CA GLU A 176 -1.90 18.73 8.08
C GLU A 176 -2.76 17.46 8.15
N GLN A 177 -2.20 16.33 8.59
CA GLN A 177 -2.91 15.05 8.72
C GLN A 177 -3.69 14.65 7.44
N PRO A 178 -3.02 14.47 6.29
CA PRO A 178 -3.68 14.33 4.99
C PRO A 178 -4.63 13.14 4.90
N LEU A 179 -4.38 12.04 5.61
CA LEU A 179 -5.28 10.89 5.62
C LEU A 179 -6.56 11.16 6.43
N GLU A 180 -6.49 11.93 7.52
CA GLU A 180 -7.67 12.40 8.24
C GLU A 180 -8.47 13.39 7.40
N LYS A 181 -7.79 14.26 6.63
CA LYS A 181 -8.42 15.13 5.65
C LYS A 181 -9.13 14.36 4.53
N CYS A 182 -8.60 13.22 4.11
CA CYS A 182 -9.32 12.32 3.21
C CYS A 182 -10.63 11.81 3.81
N VAL A 183 -10.65 11.44 5.10
CA VAL A 183 -11.88 11.03 5.78
C VAL A 183 -12.90 12.15 5.79
N GLU A 184 -12.50 13.37 6.19
CA GLU A 184 -13.37 14.56 6.16
C GLU A 184 -13.91 14.80 4.74
N TYR A 185 -13.03 14.77 3.73
CA TYR A 185 -13.42 14.98 2.33
C TYR A 185 -14.44 13.94 1.83
N ILE A 186 -14.25 12.66 2.15
CA ILE A 186 -15.20 11.60 1.77
C ILE A 186 -16.56 11.83 2.42
N ARG A 187 -16.60 12.20 3.71
CA ARG A 187 -17.84 12.47 4.43
C ARG A 187 -18.59 13.69 3.89
N ASP A 188 -17.85 14.70 3.47
CA ASP A 188 -18.42 15.94 2.93
C ASP A 188 -18.88 15.80 1.46
N ASN A 189 -18.30 14.84 0.72
CA ASN A 189 -18.59 14.64 -0.72
C ASN A 189 -18.96 13.18 -1.05
N PRO A 190 -19.93 12.56 -0.35
CA PRO A 190 -20.20 11.13 -0.47
C PRO A 190 -20.56 10.70 -1.90
N ASP A 191 -21.24 11.55 -2.67
CA ASP A 191 -21.68 11.24 -4.03
C ASP A 191 -20.53 10.93 -4.99
N GLU A 192 -19.32 11.47 -4.73
CA GLU A 192 -18.14 11.21 -5.54
C GLU A 192 -17.58 9.78 -5.35
N PHE A 193 -18.03 9.07 -4.33
CA PHE A 193 -17.53 7.74 -3.94
C PHE A 193 -18.54 6.62 -4.18
N LEU A 194 -19.70 6.92 -4.74
CA LEU A 194 -20.73 5.93 -5.04
C LEU A 194 -20.54 5.31 -6.43
N ASP A 195 -20.85 4.03 -6.55
CA ASP A 195 -20.89 3.35 -7.83
C ASP A 195 -22.23 3.58 -8.51
N GLU A 196 -22.22 4.20 -9.69
CA GLU A 196 -23.40 4.44 -10.49
C GLU A 196 -24.01 3.11 -10.96
N GLY A 197 -25.35 2.99 -10.88
CA GLY A 197 -26.09 1.87 -11.43
C GLY A 197 -26.62 0.86 -10.41
N ILE A 198 -26.39 1.05 -9.09
CA ILE A 198 -27.01 0.22 -8.05
C ILE A 198 -28.39 0.76 -7.62
N LEU A 199 -28.75 1.97 -8.05
CA LEU A 199 -30.09 2.54 -7.84
C LEU A 199 -31.06 2.01 -8.90
N GLY A 200 -31.66 0.86 -8.64
CA GLY A 200 -32.89 0.45 -9.29
C GLY A 200 -32.78 -0.64 -10.35
N ARG A 201 -32.75 -1.86 -9.93
CA ARG A 201 -33.51 -2.95 -10.58
C ARG A 201 -34.20 -3.79 -9.51
#